data_c984cb9cd49b43cb722bdc4674a6621b
#
_entry.id   c984cb9cd49b43cb722bdc4674a6621b
#
_cell.length_a   1.000
_cell.length_b   1.000
_cell.length_c   1.000
_cell.angle_alpha   90.00
_cell.angle_beta   90.00
_cell.angle_gamma   90.00
#
_symmetry.space_group_name_H-M   'P 1'
#
loop_
_entity.id
_entity.type
_entity.pdbx_description
1 polymer ?
#
loop_
_entity_poly.entity_id
_entity_poly.type
_entity_poly.pdbx_seq_one_letter_code
_entity_poly.pdbx_strand_id
1 'polypeptide(L)'
;MRNLLSAIFRSRFLPLIIIAFGFFVSFVISSTDPKPNKGIEIPKPTAVFYENPKKRDITLKVNTNGEVRSVTEINVIPQVSGRIIQVADEFIDGGNITKDQPLIWIDDRDYKLASISAESRVAQAKKLLEREIAESELAKKDWEELGEGEASPLTLRIPQLEEARALLNAAEADLEKAKLNLERTIISLPFDGLIKKKNAGIGQYVNAGSILGSAFSTEKVLIPLPLTDTELSYLGLPLGYEAKGYFDGPKVIFRSFISRQYIEWIGRITRTSGSIDSQTRLVYAYAEVMNPYDKNPPLAIGTYVDAEIEGNFISGGFIISNAAIKNENEIYIIDSESKLKIKKIEIVGTEDEDVIILGDISENDMIVVSTLNTGYEGMELTPMKLEKREDF
;
A
#
# COMPACT_ATOMS: atom_id res chain seq x y z
N MET A 1 -9.53 66.63 90.43
CA MET A 1 -9.67 65.82 89.20
C MET A 1 -10.67 64.67 89.26
N ARG A 2 -11.34 64.42 90.39
CA ARG A 2 -12.25 63.23 90.58
C ARG A 2 -13.73 63.48 90.21
N ASN A 3 -14.17 64.70 89.92
CA ASN A 3 -15.57 65.06 89.65
C ASN A 3 -15.92 65.30 88.14
N LEU A 4 -14.93 65.30 87.25
CA LEU A 4 -15.16 65.45 85.81
C LEU A 4 -15.46 64.08 85.04
N LEU A 5 -14.96 62.98 85.55
CA LEU A 5 -15.19 61.68 84.96
C LEU A 5 -16.62 61.13 85.23
N SER A 6 -17.25 61.50 86.36
CA SER A 6 -18.62 61.08 86.68
C SER A 6 -19.72 61.78 85.88
N ALA A 7 -19.46 62.94 85.34
CA ALA A 7 -20.41 63.73 84.55
C ALA A 7 -20.52 63.23 83.10
N ILE A 8 -19.41 62.70 82.55
CA ILE A 8 -19.38 62.12 81.15
C ILE A 8 -20.13 60.80 81.06
N PHE A 9 -20.16 60.00 82.12
CA PHE A 9 -20.83 58.71 82.14
C PHE A 9 -22.37 58.75 82.24
N ARG A 10 -22.96 59.98 82.53
CA ARG A 10 -24.42 60.16 82.68
C ARG A 10 -25.07 60.93 81.54
N SER A 11 -24.33 61.23 80.50
CA SER A 11 -24.79 61.97 79.37
C SER A 11 -25.46 61.06 78.34
N ARG A 12 -26.66 61.40 77.88
CA ARG A 12 -27.39 60.79 76.75
C ARG A 12 -26.57 60.80 75.44
N PHE A 13 -25.44 61.43 75.38
CA PHE A 13 -24.55 61.58 74.26
C PHE A 13 -23.39 60.54 74.24
N LEU A 14 -23.22 59.71 75.30
CA LEU A 14 -22.15 58.75 75.38
C LEU A 14 -22.11 57.77 74.13
N PRO A 15 -23.24 57.24 73.65
CA PRO A 15 -23.20 56.37 72.47
C PRO A 15 -22.77 57.19 71.21
N LEU A 16 -23.11 58.42 71.07
CA LEU A 16 -22.68 59.25 69.96
C LEU A 16 -21.15 59.51 69.94
N ILE A 17 -20.57 59.71 71.16
CA ILE A 17 -19.13 59.89 71.29
C ILE A 17 -18.38 58.64 70.96
N ILE A 18 -18.92 57.43 71.34
CA ILE A 18 -18.31 56.16 71.01
C ILE A 18 -18.38 55.90 69.49
N ILE A 19 -19.50 56.20 68.83
CA ILE A 19 -19.65 56.11 67.37
C ILE A 19 -18.69 57.05 66.66
N ALA A 20 -18.59 58.32 67.11
CA ALA A 20 -17.68 59.27 66.52
C ALA A 20 -16.21 58.90 66.68
N PHE A 21 -15.87 58.32 67.86
CA PHE A 21 -14.53 57.81 68.11
C PHE A 21 -14.24 56.57 67.26
N GLY A 22 -15.21 55.67 67.08
CA GLY A 22 -15.13 54.50 66.16
C GLY A 22 -14.88 54.95 64.70
N PHE A 23 -15.65 55.97 64.24
CA PHE A 23 -15.42 56.51 62.89
C PHE A 23 -14.05 57.22 62.76
N PHE A 24 -13.60 57.94 63.82
CA PHE A 24 -12.28 58.57 63.82
C PHE A 24 -11.15 57.54 63.79
N VAL A 25 -11.24 56.44 64.56
CA VAL A 25 -10.27 55.38 64.54
C VAL A 25 -10.28 54.65 63.18
N SER A 26 -11.46 54.35 62.62
CA SER A 26 -11.60 53.79 61.28
C SER A 26 -11.01 54.69 60.19
N PHE A 27 -11.22 56.00 60.26
CA PHE A 27 -10.64 56.98 59.33
C PHE A 27 -9.11 57.04 59.44
N VAL A 28 -8.53 56.97 60.63
CA VAL A 28 -7.09 56.98 60.87
C VAL A 28 -6.49 55.67 60.33
N ILE A 29 -7.11 54.50 60.55
CA ILE A 29 -6.67 53.28 60.04
C ILE A 29 -6.72 53.23 58.52
N SER A 30 -7.82 53.72 57.92
CA SER A 30 -7.99 53.82 56.48
C SER A 30 -7.05 54.81 55.80
N SER A 31 -6.59 55.81 56.53
CA SER A 31 -5.63 56.86 56.05
C SER A 31 -4.16 56.37 56.17
N THR A 32 -3.94 55.27 56.92
CA THR A 32 -2.58 54.76 57.18
C THR A 32 -2.27 53.52 56.36
N ASP A 33 -3.16 53.08 55.42
CA ASP A 33 -2.85 52.01 54.50
C ASP A 33 -1.61 52.36 53.67
N PRO A 34 -0.50 51.66 53.85
CA PRO A 34 0.64 51.87 52.97
C PRO A 34 0.20 51.49 51.58
N LYS A 35 0.16 52.44 50.64
CA LYS A 35 -0.02 52.12 49.21
C LYS A 35 0.93 50.99 48.84
N PRO A 36 0.47 49.82 48.36
CA PRO A 36 1.38 48.77 47.93
C PRO A 36 2.25 49.41 46.85
N ASN A 37 3.53 49.48 47.11
CA ASN A 37 4.52 49.82 46.13
C ASN A 37 4.47 48.66 45.11
N LYS A 38 3.66 48.84 44.06
CA LYS A 38 3.80 48.01 42.84
C LYS A 38 5.13 48.42 42.22
N GLY A 39 6.22 47.91 42.82
CA GLY A 39 7.46 47.77 42.08
C GLY A 39 7.09 47.01 40.82
N ILE A 40 7.40 47.58 39.69
CA ILE A 40 7.41 46.84 38.41
C ILE A 40 8.37 45.69 38.68
N GLU A 41 7.85 44.49 39.05
CA GLU A 41 8.65 43.27 38.99
C GLU A 41 9.05 43.10 37.52
N ILE A 42 10.28 43.51 37.23
CA ILE A 42 10.90 43.15 35.95
C ILE A 42 10.88 41.61 35.91
N PRO A 43 10.11 40.97 35.04
CA PRO A 43 10.04 39.53 35.00
C PRO A 43 11.47 39.02 34.83
N LYS A 44 11.91 38.15 35.74
CA LYS A 44 13.23 37.51 35.61
C LYS A 44 13.26 36.76 34.30
N PRO A 45 14.32 36.90 33.48
CA PRO A 45 14.44 36.19 32.23
C PRO A 45 14.23 34.68 32.47
N THR A 46 13.38 34.05 31.67
CA THR A 46 13.05 32.63 31.80
C THR A 46 14.21 31.81 31.29
N ALA A 47 14.73 30.86 32.11
CA ALA A 47 15.76 29.93 31.69
C ALA A 47 15.16 28.92 30.72
N VAL A 48 15.81 28.72 29.58
CA VAL A 48 15.38 27.79 28.52
C VAL A 48 16.55 26.98 28.01
N PHE A 49 16.30 25.69 27.74
CA PHE A 49 17.28 24.86 27.04
C PHE A 49 17.15 25.07 25.53
N TYR A 50 18.30 25.12 24.86
CA TYR A 50 18.37 25.23 23.42
C TYR A 50 19.29 24.18 22.81
N GLU A 51 19.06 23.86 21.53
CA GLU A 51 19.96 23.10 20.67
C GLU A 51 20.25 23.87 19.38
N ASN A 52 21.32 23.50 18.70
CA ASN A 52 21.62 24.01 17.37
C ASN A 52 21.14 23.02 16.33
N PRO A 53 20.43 23.47 15.28
CA PRO A 53 19.96 22.59 14.21
C PRO A 53 21.15 22.04 13.42
N LYS A 54 21.05 20.76 13.00
CA LYS A 54 22.06 20.11 12.17
C LYS A 54 21.58 20.10 10.72
N LYS A 55 22.32 20.76 9.83
CA LYS A 55 22.03 20.74 8.39
C LYS A 55 22.56 19.48 7.77
N ARG A 56 21.71 18.74 7.05
CA ARG A 56 22.09 17.52 6.36
C ARG A 56 21.20 17.30 5.13
N ASP A 57 21.79 16.67 4.10
CA ASP A 57 21.01 16.09 3.02
C ASP A 57 20.41 14.76 3.51
N ILE A 58 19.12 14.57 3.31
CA ILE A 58 18.37 13.47 3.92
C ILE A 58 17.45 12.83 2.89
N THR A 59 17.48 11.51 2.81
CA THR A 59 16.42 10.75 2.13
C THR A 59 15.37 10.38 3.16
N LEU A 60 14.14 10.84 2.94
CA LEU A 60 13.03 10.50 3.81
C LEU A 60 12.80 8.99 3.78
N LYS A 61 12.37 8.43 4.91
CA LYS A 61 12.06 7.02 5.05
C LYS A 61 10.67 6.88 5.64
N VAL A 62 9.93 5.91 5.14
CA VAL A 62 8.64 5.54 5.70
C VAL A 62 8.70 4.09 6.15
N ASN A 63 8.36 3.85 7.42
CA ASN A 63 8.31 2.52 8.00
C ASN A 63 6.86 2.06 8.10
N THR A 64 6.60 0.89 7.56
CA THR A 64 5.28 0.25 7.59
C THR A 64 5.47 -1.27 7.64
N ASN A 65 4.40 -2.02 7.55
CA ASN A 65 4.48 -3.48 7.52
C ASN A 65 3.40 -4.06 6.61
N GLY A 66 3.60 -5.31 6.18
CA GLY A 66 2.65 -5.97 5.31
C GLY A 66 2.77 -7.48 5.31
N GLU A 67 1.74 -8.14 4.80
CA GLU A 67 1.71 -9.58 4.59
C GLU A 67 2.09 -9.90 3.15
N VAL A 68 3.00 -10.84 2.96
CA VAL A 68 3.42 -11.32 1.64
C VAL A 68 2.29 -12.13 1.01
N ARG A 69 1.86 -11.73 -0.19
CA ARG A 69 0.80 -12.41 -0.94
C ARG A 69 1.28 -12.83 -2.32
N SER A 70 0.72 -13.90 -2.84
CA SER A 70 0.94 -14.26 -4.24
C SER A 70 0.27 -13.27 -5.17
N VAL A 71 0.94 -12.96 -6.29
CA VAL A 71 0.32 -12.23 -7.41
C VAL A 71 -0.63 -13.12 -8.18
N THR A 72 -0.24 -14.40 -8.36
CA THR A 72 -1.00 -15.39 -9.13
C THR A 72 -1.23 -16.62 -8.26
N GLU A 73 -2.45 -16.80 -7.80
CA GLU A 73 -2.92 -18.02 -7.13
C GLU A 73 -4.13 -18.54 -7.88
N ILE A 74 -4.12 -19.80 -8.30
CA ILE A 74 -5.20 -20.42 -9.05
C ILE A 74 -5.59 -21.78 -8.47
N ASN A 75 -6.84 -22.14 -8.70
CA ASN A 75 -7.31 -23.49 -8.49
C ASN A 75 -7.01 -24.35 -9.74
N VAL A 76 -6.49 -25.55 -9.51
CA VAL A 76 -6.30 -26.56 -10.54
C VAL A 76 -7.64 -27.22 -10.82
N ILE A 77 -8.20 -26.95 -11.99
CA ILE A 77 -9.57 -27.35 -12.35
C ILE A 77 -9.55 -28.06 -13.70
N PRO A 78 -10.08 -29.30 -13.83
CA PRO A 78 -10.23 -29.97 -15.09
C PRO A 78 -11.31 -29.33 -15.95
N GLN A 79 -11.07 -29.26 -17.25
CA GLN A 79 -12.05 -28.77 -18.24
C GLN A 79 -12.89 -29.86 -18.83
N VAL A 80 -12.47 -31.15 -18.62
CA VAL A 80 -13.18 -32.34 -19.07
C VAL A 80 -13.38 -33.29 -17.90
N SER A 81 -14.35 -34.20 -18.02
CA SER A 81 -14.69 -35.17 -16.97
C SER A 81 -14.02 -36.52 -17.26
N GLY A 82 -13.69 -37.28 -16.22
CA GLY A 82 -13.13 -38.61 -16.36
C GLY A 82 -12.47 -39.13 -15.10
N ARG A 83 -11.88 -40.31 -15.19
CA ARG A 83 -11.11 -40.92 -14.09
C ARG A 83 -9.67 -40.44 -14.16
N ILE A 84 -9.10 -40.03 -13.03
CA ILE A 84 -7.67 -39.74 -12.91
C ILE A 84 -6.91 -41.08 -13.00
N ILE A 85 -6.04 -41.23 -14.03
CA ILE A 85 -5.22 -42.41 -14.24
C ILE A 85 -3.80 -42.26 -13.72
N GLN A 86 -3.32 -40.99 -13.67
CA GLN A 86 -1.97 -40.70 -13.19
C GLN A 86 -1.95 -39.28 -12.56
N VAL A 87 -1.08 -39.12 -11.56
CA VAL A 87 -0.77 -37.86 -10.91
C VAL A 87 0.76 -37.79 -10.81
N ALA A 88 1.35 -36.63 -11.18
CA ALA A 88 2.79 -36.43 -11.08
C ALA A 88 3.24 -36.44 -9.61
N ASP A 89 4.46 -36.89 -9.35
CA ASP A 89 5.02 -36.96 -8.00
C ASP A 89 5.16 -35.56 -7.36
N GLU A 90 5.39 -34.55 -8.19
CA GLU A 90 5.48 -33.13 -7.79
C GLU A 90 4.13 -32.52 -7.39
N PHE A 91 3.02 -33.16 -7.78
CA PHE A 91 1.67 -32.69 -7.39
C PHE A 91 1.32 -33.12 -5.95
N ILE A 92 2.07 -32.58 -5.00
CA ILE A 92 1.92 -32.77 -3.56
C ILE A 92 1.92 -31.38 -2.87
N ASP A 93 1.43 -31.29 -1.65
CA ASP A 93 1.46 -30.04 -0.88
C ASP A 93 2.92 -29.57 -0.71
N GLY A 94 3.23 -28.35 -1.16
CA GLY A 94 4.58 -27.77 -1.19
C GLY A 94 5.46 -28.24 -2.35
N GLY A 95 4.95 -29.07 -3.26
CA GLY A 95 5.71 -29.55 -4.42
C GLY A 95 6.01 -28.44 -5.44
N ASN A 96 7.22 -28.45 -5.99
CA ASN A 96 7.65 -27.55 -7.05
C ASN A 96 7.09 -27.99 -8.40
N ILE A 97 6.59 -27.03 -9.16
CA ILE A 97 6.08 -27.27 -10.51
C ILE A 97 6.75 -26.30 -11.49
N THR A 98 6.99 -26.79 -12.69
CA THR A 98 7.47 -25.98 -13.81
C THR A 98 6.33 -25.68 -14.77
N LYS A 99 6.47 -24.57 -15.49
CA LYS A 99 5.53 -24.16 -16.52
C LYS A 99 5.26 -25.27 -17.53
N ASP A 100 3.98 -25.47 -17.87
CA ASP A 100 3.47 -26.44 -18.83
C ASP A 100 3.81 -27.92 -18.52
N GLN A 101 4.35 -28.21 -17.32
CA GLN A 101 4.60 -29.57 -16.84
C GLN A 101 3.27 -30.30 -16.61
N PRO A 102 3.09 -31.49 -17.19
CA PRO A 102 1.90 -32.29 -16.93
C PRO A 102 1.84 -32.74 -15.46
N LEU A 103 0.72 -32.42 -14.79
CA LEU A 103 0.52 -32.72 -13.37
C LEU A 103 -0.49 -33.85 -13.13
N ILE A 104 -1.56 -33.90 -13.93
CA ILE A 104 -2.66 -34.84 -13.76
C ILE A 104 -3.09 -35.36 -15.13
N TRP A 105 -3.30 -36.64 -15.26
CA TRP A 105 -3.82 -37.28 -16.47
C TRP A 105 -5.20 -37.88 -16.18
N ILE A 106 -6.16 -37.49 -16.99
CA ILE A 106 -7.51 -38.04 -17.03
C ILE A 106 -7.53 -39.13 -18.11
N ASP A 107 -8.32 -40.19 -17.94
CA ASP A 107 -8.50 -41.25 -18.92
C ASP A 107 -8.94 -40.68 -20.27
N ASP A 108 -8.07 -40.80 -21.26
CA ASP A 108 -8.20 -40.16 -22.57
C ASP A 108 -8.82 -41.04 -23.65
N ARG A 109 -9.14 -42.29 -23.33
CA ARG A 109 -9.59 -43.29 -24.32
C ARG A 109 -10.84 -42.84 -25.08
N ASP A 110 -11.85 -42.38 -24.38
CA ASP A 110 -13.09 -41.91 -25.00
C ASP A 110 -12.87 -40.65 -25.86
N TYR A 111 -12.00 -39.76 -25.43
CA TYR A 111 -11.62 -38.53 -26.16
C TYR A 111 -10.80 -38.85 -27.41
N LYS A 112 -9.89 -39.85 -27.37
CA LYS A 112 -9.17 -40.36 -28.55
C LYS A 112 -10.14 -40.94 -29.58
N LEU A 113 -11.09 -41.77 -29.14
CA LEU A 113 -12.10 -42.35 -30.03
C LEU A 113 -12.99 -41.27 -30.67
N ALA A 114 -13.37 -40.22 -29.87
CA ALA A 114 -14.14 -39.10 -30.41
C ALA A 114 -13.36 -38.32 -31.46
N SER A 115 -12.06 -38.09 -31.26
CA SER A 115 -11.19 -37.44 -32.26
C SER A 115 -11.09 -38.24 -33.57
N ILE A 116 -10.86 -39.55 -33.47
CA ILE A 116 -10.80 -40.44 -34.67
C ILE A 116 -12.14 -40.45 -35.41
N SER A 117 -13.26 -40.47 -34.69
CA SER A 117 -14.60 -40.40 -35.30
C SER A 117 -14.83 -39.09 -36.05
N ALA A 118 -14.42 -37.94 -35.43
CA ALA A 118 -14.50 -36.65 -36.08
C ALA A 118 -13.61 -36.52 -37.32
N GLU A 119 -12.39 -37.07 -37.26
CA GLU A 119 -11.49 -37.11 -38.41
C GLU A 119 -12.10 -37.92 -39.59
N SER A 120 -12.77 -39.02 -39.29
CA SER A 120 -13.49 -39.77 -40.32
C SER A 120 -14.61 -38.98 -40.97
N ARG A 121 -15.33 -38.13 -40.21
CA ARG A 121 -16.37 -37.21 -40.75
C ARG A 121 -15.77 -36.13 -41.68
N VAL A 122 -14.62 -35.56 -41.28
CA VAL A 122 -13.89 -34.62 -42.17
C VAL A 122 -13.54 -35.26 -43.49
N ALA A 123 -13.00 -36.49 -43.48
CA ALA A 123 -12.66 -37.22 -44.69
C ALA A 123 -13.89 -37.46 -45.59
N GLN A 124 -15.06 -37.77 -44.99
CA GLN A 124 -16.32 -37.93 -45.75
C GLN A 124 -16.80 -36.63 -46.34
N ALA A 125 -16.81 -35.51 -45.58
CA ALA A 125 -17.21 -34.18 -46.03
C ALA A 125 -16.28 -33.66 -47.14
N LYS A 126 -14.97 -33.91 -47.01
CA LYS A 126 -13.98 -33.55 -48.03
C LYS A 126 -14.23 -34.27 -49.35
N LYS A 127 -14.51 -35.61 -49.29
CA LYS A 127 -14.87 -36.38 -50.45
C LYS A 127 -16.15 -35.87 -51.11
N LEU A 128 -17.15 -35.45 -50.31
CA LEU A 128 -18.38 -34.84 -50.84
C LEU A 128 -18.08 -33.55 -51.60
N LEU A 129 -17.30 -32.65 -50.98
CA LEU A 129 -16.90 -31.39 -51.61
C LEU A 129 -16.14 -31.60 -52.91
N GLU A 130 -15.16 -32.53 -52.93
CA GLU A 130 -14.41 -32.88 -54.14
C GLU A 130 -15.35 -33.34 -55.28
N ARG A 131 -16.38 -34.14 -54.94
CA ARG A 131 -17.39 -34.60 -55.90
C ARG A 131 -18.22 -33.44 -56.44
N GLU A 132 -18.73 -32.53 -55.54
CA GLU A 132 -19.55 -31.39 -55.98
C GLU A 132 -18.72 -30.38 -56.80
N ILE A 133 -17.42 -30.22 -56.52
CA ILE A 133 -16.51 -29.44 -57.35
C ILE A 133 -16.45 -29.99 -58.78
N ALA A 134 -16.21 -31.30 -58.91
CA ALA A 134 -16.12 -31.97 -60.22
C ALA A 134 -17.44 -31.89 -61.00
N GLU A 135 -18.61 -32.09 -60.34
CA GLU A 135 -19.93 -31.98 -60.94
C GLU A 135 -20.29 -30.54 -61.34
N SER A 136 -19.86 -29.50 -60.53
CA SER A 136 -20.05 -28.09 -60.87
C SER A 136 -19.18 -27.67 -62.07
N GLU A 137 -17.93 -28.17 -62.11
CA GLU A 137 -17.06 -27.93 -63.29
C GLU A 137 -17.58 -28.58 -64.55
N LEU A 138 -18.15 -29.78 -64.47
CA LEU A 138 -18.80 -30.45 -65.58
C LEU A 138 -20.03 -29.66 -66.06
N ALA A 139 -20.93 -29.27 -65.13
CA ALA A 139 -22.10 -28.50 -65.45
C ALA A 139 -21.78 -27.14 -66.13
N LYS A 140 -20.65 -26.52 -65.68
CA LYS A 140 -20.16 -25.30 -66.32
C LYS A 140 -19.68 -25.56 -67.74
N LYS A 141 -18.93 -26.61 -68.03
CA LYS A 141 -18.49 -26.97 -69.37
C LYS A 141 -19.67 -27.32 -70.29
N ASP A 142 -20.63 -28.11 -69.80
CA ASP A 142 -21.82 -28.46 -70.55
C ASP A 142 -22.65 -27.20 -70.94
N TRP A 143 -22.74 -26.25 -70.07
CA TRP A 143 -23.41 -24.97 -70.33
C TRP A 143 -22.66 -24.12 -71.39
N GLU A 144 -21.31 -24.06 -71.27
CA GLU A 144 -20.48 -23.35 -72.27
C GLU A 144 -20.57 -23.91 -73.65
N GLU A 145 -20.82 -25.23 -73.80
CA GLU A 145 -20.95 -25.93 -75.06
C GLU A 145 -22.37 -25.89 -75.61
N LEU A 146 -23.41 -25.99 -74.81
CA LEU A 146 -24.80 -26.20 -75.25
C LEU A 146 -25.80 -25.11 -74.82
N GLY A 147 -25.40 -24.22 -73.95
CA GLY A 147 -26.26 -23.22 -73.32
C GLY A 147 -26.40 -21.92 -74.15
N GLU A 148 -27.51 -21.24 -73.96
CA GLU A 148 -27.74 -19.90 -74.53
C GLU A 148 -28.00 -18.93 -73.36
N GLY A 149 -27.27 -17.79 -73.32
CA GLY A 149 -27.44 -16.74 -72.31
C GLY A 149 -26.65 -17.01 -71.02
N GLU A 150 -26.98 -16.33 -69.86
CA GLU A 150 -26.33 -16.53 -68.56
C GLU A 150 -26.87 -17.77 -67.87
N ALA A 151 -25.98 -18.60 -67.35
CA ALA A 151 -26.33 -19.78 -66.57
C ALA A 151 -26.92 -19.36 -65.19
N SER A 152 -27.99 -20.02 -64.79
CA SER A 152 -28.48 -19.83 -63.42
C SER A 152 -27.53 -20.42 -62.38
N PRO A 153 -27.44 -19.86 -61.15
CA PRO A 153 -26.63 -20.45 -60.09
C PRO A 153 -26.96 -21.91 -59.77
N LEU A 154 -28.23 -22.29 -59.93
CA LEU A 154 -28.67 -23.68 -59.76
C LEU A 154 -28.17 -24.59 -60.88
N THR A 155 -28.15 -24.14 -62.12
CA THR A 155 -27.60 -24.83 -63.26
C THR A 155 -26.10 -25.14 -63.07
N LEU A 156 -25.36 -24.19 -62.51
CA LEU A 156 -23.93 -24.32 -62.19
C LEU A 156 -23.65 -25.02 -60.86
N ARG A 157 -24.70 -25.54 -60.20
CA ARG A 157 -24.62 -26.25 -58.92
C ARG A 157 -23.95 -25.43 -57.80
N ILE A 158 -23.98 -24.07 -57.87
CA ILE A 158 -23.35 -23.17 -56.84
C ILE A 158 -23.93 -23.43 -55.47
N PRO A 159 -25.26 -23.56 -55.23
CA PRO A 159 -25.77 -23.83 -53.88
C PRO A 159 -25.30 -25.15 -53.33
N GLN A 160 -25.18 -26.24 -54.12
CA GLN A 160 -24.72 -27.54 -53.71
C GLN A 160 -23.23 -27.49 -53.33
N LEU A 161 -22.43 -26.75 -54.10
CA LEU A 161 -21.03 -26.54 -53.80
C LEU A 161 -20.86 -25.78 -52.46
N GLU A 162 -21.64 -24.70 -52.22
CA GLU A 162 -21.59 -23.97 -50.95
C GLU A 162 -22.09 -24.82 -49.78
N GLU A 163 -23.11 -25.67 -49.96
CA GLU A 163 -23.55 -26.62 -48.95
C GLU A 163 -22.44 -27.62 -48.59
N ALA A 164 -21.77 -28.21 -49.60
CA ALA A 164 -20.66 -29.13 -49.34
C ALA A 164 -19.47 -28.48 -48.63
N ARG A 165 -19.16 -27.19 -48.96
CA ARG A 165 -18.16 -26.41 -48.23
C ARG A 165 -18.56 -26.16 -46.77
N ALA A 166 -19.81 -25.80 -46.50
CA ALA A 166 -20.34 -25.58 -45.19
C ALA A 166 -20.28 -26.87 -44.32
N LEU A 167 -20.59 -28.04 -44.93
CA LEU A 167 -20.48 -29.36 -44.28
C LEU A 167 -19.03 -29.71 -43.92
N LEU A 168 -18.07 -29.42 -44.80
CA LEU A 168 -16.65 -29.61 -44.52
C LEU A 168 -16.20 -28.73 -43.35
N ASN A 169 -16.51 -27.44 -43.37
CA ASN A 169 -16.16 -26.52 -42.30
C ASN A 169 -16.76 -26.93 -40.93
N ALA A 170 -18.00 -27.44 -40.93
CA ALA A 170 -18.65 -27.94 -39.72
C ALA A 170 -17.93 -29.21 -39.19
N ALA A 171 -17.55 -30.13 -40.09
CA ALA A 171 -16.81 -31.32 -39.67
C ALA A 171 -15.40 -31.00 -39.15
N GLU A 172 -14.70 -30.05 -39.74
CA GLU A 172 -13.41 -29.55 -39.27
C GLU A 172 -13.52 -28.88 -37.88
N ALA A 173 -14.54 -28.10 -37.64
CA ALA A 173 -14.81 -27.49 -36.33
C ALA A 173 -15.10 -28.58 -35.25
N ASP A 174 -15.84 -29.62 -35.61
CA ASP A 174 -16.08 -30.79 -34.73
C ASP A 174 -14.78 -31.54 -34.39
N LEU A 175 -13.88 -31.70 -35.37
CA LEU A 175 -12.58 -32.32 -35.16
C LEU A 175 -11.70 -31.48 -34.21
N GLU A 176 -11.62 -30.17 -34.44
CA GLU A 176 -10.87 -29.28 -33.56
C GLU A 176 -11.41 -29.33 -32.11
N LYS A 177 -12.72 -29.36 -31.92
CA LYS A 177 -13.34 -29.51 -30.59
C LYS A 177 -12.95 -30.86 -29.95
N ALA A 178 -12.96 -31.94 -30.72
CA ALA A 178 -12.60 -33.26 -30.21
C ALA A 178 -11.11 -33.31 -29.81
N LYS A 179 -10.21 -32.72 -30.61
CA LYS A 179 -8.77 -32.62 -30.30
C LYS A 179 -8.53 -31.77 -29.05
N LEU A 180 -9.19 -30.61 -28.94
CA LEU A 180 -9.08 -29.76 -27.77
C LEU A 180 -9.54 -30.45 -26.48
N ASN A 181 -10.60 -31.25 -26.55
CA ASN A 181 -11.04 -32.05 -25.40
C ASN A 181 -10.05 -33.14 -25.03
N LEU A 182 -9.37 -33.74 -26.02
CA LEU A 182 -8.30 -34.69 -25.79
C LEU A 182 -7.08 -34.02 -25.11
N GLU A 183 -6.66 -32.87 -25.56
CA GLU A 183 -5.57 -32.09 -24.94
C GLU A 183 -5.90 -31.76 -23.48
N ARG A 184 -7.16 -31.41 -23.20
CA ARG A 184 -7.65 -31.07 -21.84
C ARG A 184 -7.67 -32.25 -20.87
N THR A 185 -7.42 -33.48 -21.32
CA THR A 185 -7.22 -34.65 -20.45
C THR A 185 -5.91 -34.61 -19.70
N ILE A 186 -4.96 -33.78 -20.14
CA ILE A 186 -3.68 -33.54 -19.48
C ILE A 186 -3.75 -32.14 -18.85
N ILE A 187 -3.60 -32.09 -17.54
CA ILE A 187 -3.68 -30.84 -16.79
C ILE A 187 -2.26 -30.40 -16.47
N SER A 188 -1.91 -29.17 -16.87
CA SER A 188 -0.68 -28.47 -16.58
C SER A 188 -0.99 -27.03 -16.14
N LEU A 189 0.02 -26.30 -15.66
CA LEU A 189 -0.09 -24.90 -15.25
C LEU A 189 0.82 -24.01 -16.09
N PRO A 190 0.39 -22.76 -16.42
CA PRO A 190 1.10 -21.87 -17.34
C PRO A 190 2.24 -21.07 -16.67
N PHE A 191 2.69 -21.47 -15.47
CA PHE A 191 3.73 -20.76 -14.70
C PHE A 191 4.54 -21.74 -13.84
N ASP A 192 5.73 -21.29 -13.44
CA ASP A 192 6.55 -21.93 -12.42
C ASP A 192 6.03 -21.58 -11.04
N GLY A 193 5.96 -22.54 -10.12
CA GLY A 193 5.37 -22.30 -8.83
C GLY A 193 5.39 -23.46 -7.86
N LEU A 194 4.54 -23.34 -6.85
CA LEU A 194 4.36 -24.34 -5.79
C LEU A 194 2.90 -24.76 -5.70
N ILE A 195 2.69 -26.04 -5.43
CA ILE A 195 1.37 -26.57 -5.06
C ILE A 195 1.07 -26.15 -3.62
N LYS A 196 -0.02 -25.41 -3.42
CA LYS A 196 -0.47 -25.00 -2.09
C LYS A 196 -1.25 -26.12 -1.42
N LYS A 197 -2.14 -26.77 -2.18
CA LYS A 197 -2.98 -27.86 -1.67
C LYS A 197 -3.32 -28.86 -2.77
N LYS A 198 -3.23 -30.16 -2.46
CA LYS A 198 -3.67 -31.27 -3.31
C LYS A 198 -5.01 -31.82 -2.81
N ASN A 199 -5.99 -31.94 -3.72
CA ASN A 199 -7.29 -32.55 -3.45
C ASN A 199 -7.62 -33.70 -4.40
N ALA A 200 -6.68 -34.10 -5.25
CA ALA A 200 -6.89 -35.14 -6.28
C ALA A 200 -6.10 -36.42 -5.97
N GLY A 201 -6.69 -37.55 -6.27
CA GLY A 201 -6.09 -38.87 -6.10
C GLY A 201 -6.24 -39.77 -7.35
N ILE A 202 -5.30 -40.69 -7.55
CA ILE A 202 -5.36 -41.69 -8.63
C ILE A 202 -6.60 -42.56 -8.44
N GLY A 203 -7.31 -42.83 -9.54
CA GLY A 203 -8.55 -43.62 -9.53
C GLY A 203 -9.83 -42.84 -9.22
N GLN A 204 -9.72 -41.60 -8.77
CA GLN A 204 -10.84 -40.73 -8.53
C GLN A 204 -11.52 -40.32 -9.83
N TYR A 205 -12.85 -40.32 -9.87
CA TYR A 205 -13.62 -39.74 -10.97
C TYR A 205 -13.86 -38.25 -10.69
N VAL A 206 -13.59 -37.39 -11.66
CA VAL A 206 -13.71 -35.93 -11.55
C VAL A 206 -14.61 -35.38 -12.65
N ASN A 207 -15.37 -34.37 -12.35
CA ASN A 207 -16.18 -33.61 -13.31
C ASN A 207 -15.46 -32.35 -13.74
N ALA A 208 -15.77 -31.85 -14.93
CA ALA A 208 -15.35 -30.51 -15.34
C ALA A 208 -15.77 -29.47 -14.27
N GLY A 209 -14.86 -28.61 -13.86
CA GLY A 209 -15.08 -27.61 -12.82
C GLY A 209 -14.75 -28.06 -11.38
N SER A 210 -14.40 -29.32 -11.14
CA SER A 210 -13.99 -29.81 -9.82
C SER A 210 -12.63 -29.23 -9.41
N ILE A 211 -12.47 -28.81 -8.13
CA ILE A 211 -11.17 -28.31 -7.64
C ILE A 211 -10.27 -29.50 -7.27
N LEU A 212 -9.21 -29.72 -8.03
CA LEU A 212 -8.23 -30.79 -7.84
C LEU A 212 -7.08 -30.39 -6.92
N GLY A 213 -6.89 -29.09 -6.72
CA GLY A 213 -5.86 -28.50 -5.88
C GLY A 213 -5.80 -27.00 -6.07
N SER A 214 -4.82 -26.38 -5.45
CA SER A 214 -4.47 -24.97 -5.68
C SER A 214 -2.96 -24.82 -5.79
N ALA A 215 -2.52 -23.86 -6.60
CA ALA A 215 -1.12 -23.56 -6.83
C ALA A 215 -0.92 -22.04 -6.94
N PHE A 216 0.31 -21.60 -6.68
CA PHE A 216 0.69 -20.19 -6.81
C PHE A 216 2.04 -20.06 -7.51
N SER A 217 2.22 -18.94 -8.22
CA SER A 217 3.48 -18.64 -8.90
C SER A 217 4.54 -18.15 -7.92
N THR A 218 5.79 -18.57 -8.16
CA THR A 218 6.98 -18.14 -7.40
C THR A 218 7.78 -17.05 -8.10
N GLU A 219 7.33 -16.56 -9.26
CA GLU A 219 8.03 -15.52 -10.03
C GLU A 219 8.12 -14.21 -9.26
N LYS A 220 7.02 -13.81 -8.63
CA LYS A 220 6.97 -12.60 -7.80
C LYS A 220 5.88 -12.66 -6.73
N VAL A 221 6.11 -11.92 -5.66
CA VAL A 221 5.12 -11.70 -4.60
C VAL A 221 4.75 -10.25 -4.50
N LEU A 222 3.56 -9.98 -3.98
CA LEU A 222 2.98 -8.68 -3.74
C LEU A 222 2.85 -8.46 -2.24
N ILE A 223 3.23 -7.27 -1.79
CA ILE A 223 3.10 -6.87 -0.39
C ILE A 223 2.31 -5.56 -0.34
N PRO A 224 1.04 -5.60 0.09
CA PRO A 224 0.25 -4.40 0.33
C PRO A 224 0.79 -3.69 1.59
N LEU A 225 1.19 -2.44 1.44
CA LEU A 225 1.73 -1.58 2.49
C LEU A 225 0.74 -0.46 2.79
N PRO A 226 0.11 -0.46 3.97
CA PRO A 226 -0.80 0.61 4.37
C PRO A 226 0.00 1.87 4.70
N LEU A 227 -0.40 3.00 4.14
CA LEU A 227 0.25 4.30 4.30
C LEU A 227 -0.81 5.36 4.59
N THR A 228 -0.46 6.33 5.40
CA THR A 228 -1.22 7.57 5.59
C THR A 228 -0.99 8.53 4.41
N ASP A 229 -1.84 9.54 4.29
CA ASP A 229 -1.69 10.60 3.28
C ASP A 229 -0.36 11.37 3.44
N THR A 230 0.04 11.63 4.68
CA THR A 230 1.32 12.26 5.01
C THR A 230 2.51 11.41 4.56
N GLU A 231 2.50 10.11 4.82
CA GLU A 231 3.56 9.18 4.42
C GLU A 231 3.66 9.06 2.89
N LEU A 232 2.52 9.07 2.19
CA LEU A 232 2.51 9.15 0.72
C LEU A 232 3.18 10.41 0.20
N SER A 233 2.95 11.56 0.86
CA SER A 233 3.61 12.83 0.53
C SER A 233 5.13 12.73 0.71
N TYR A 234 5.60 12.09 1.78
CA TYR A 234 7.04 11.86 2.02
C TYR A 234 7.68 10.99 0.93
N LEU A 235 6.92 10.09 0.34
CA LEU A 235 7.36 9.25 -0.78
C LEU A 235 7.24 9.94 -2.15
N GLY A 236 6.54 11.07 -2.23
CA GLY A 236 6.22 11.75 -3.49
C GLY A 236 5.31 10.94 -4.39
N LEU A 237 4.49 10.05 -3.81
CA LEU A 237 3.59 9.16 -4.54
C LEU A 237 2.16 9.72 -4.53
N PRO A 238 1.56 10.02 -5.70
CA PRO A 238 0.15 10.37 -5.76
C PRO A 238 -0.75 9.14 -5.59
N LEU A 239 -2.03 9.37 -5.29
CA LEU A 239 -3.07 8.35 -5.42
C LEU A 239 -3.13 7.84 -6.86
N GLY A 240 -3.23 6.52 -7.03
CA GLY A 240 -3.27 5.92 -8.37
C GLY A 240 -1.92 5.99 -9.10
N TYR A 241 -0.81 6.15 -8.39
CA TYR A 241 0.52 6.02 -8.97
C TYR A 241 0.71 4.66 -9.61
N GLU A 242 1.36 4.63 -10.79
CA GLU A 242 1.77 3.40 -11.47
C GLU A 242 3.18 3.62 -12.03
N ALA A 243 4.10 2.75 -11.67
CA ALA A 243 5.48 2.77 -12.15
C ALA A 243 5.52 2.34 -13.63
N LYS A 244 6.27 3.05 -14.46
CA LYS A 244 6.45 2.70 -15.88
C LYS A 244 7.22 1.40 -16.08
N GLY A 245 8.06 1.05 -15.12
CA GLY A 245 8.84 -0.19 -15.08
C GLY A 245 9.14 -0.58 -13.64
N TYR A 246 9.52 -1.83 -13.41
CA TYR A 246 9.80 -2.35 -12.06
C TYR A 246 10.81 -1.49 -11.28
N PHE A 247 11.85 -0.98 -11.97
CA PHE A 247 12.93 -0.21 -11.33
C PHE A 247 12.62 1.28 -11.13
N ASP A 248 11.51 1.78 -11.67
CA ASP A 248 11.15 3.21 -11.61
C ASP A 248 10.47 3.59 -10.27
N GLY A 249 9.93 2.62 -9.57
CA GLY A 249 9.28 2.85 -8.28
C GLY A 249 10.25 2.96 -7.11
N PRO A 250 9.84 3.57 -5.99
CA PRO A 250 10.62 3.62 -4.76
C PRO A 250 11.08 2.26 -4.30
N LYS A 251 12.33 2.20 -3.84
CA LYS A 251 12.90 0.98 -3.28
C LYS A 251 12.34 0.73 -1.89
N VAL A 252 12.07 -0.54 -1.61
CA VAL A 252 11.59 -1.01 -0.31
C VAL A 252 12.52 -2.10 0.18
N ILE A 253 12.95 -1.97 1.42
CA ILE A 253 13.71 -2.99 2.14
C ILE A 253 12.75 -3.70 3.08
N PHE A 254 12.52 -4.97 2.82
CA PHE A 254 11.70 -5.82 3.66
C PHE A 254 12.57 -6.58 4.65
N ARG A 255 12.15 -6.61 5.92
CA ARG A 255 12.84 -7.33 6.98
C ARG A 255 11.87 -8.27 7.70
N SER A 256 12.32 -9.45 8.03
CA SER A 256 11.61 -10.36 8.93
C SER A 256 12.59 -11.14 9.79
N PHE A 257 12.18 -11.45 11.01
CA PHE A 257 12.98 -12.21 11.94
C PHE A 257 12.66 -13.70 11.81
N ILE A 258 13.47 -14.42 11.04
CA ILE A 258 13.30 -15.84 10.75
C ILE A 258 14.52 -16.62 11.28
N SER A 259 14.30 -17.74 11.96
CA SER A 259 15.36 -18.61 12.45
C SER A 259 16.43 -17.89 13.31
N ARG A 260 16.03 -16.91 14.11
CA ARG A 260 16.89 -16.07 14.98
C ARG A 260 17.82 -15.11 14.22
N GLN A 261 17.50 -14.79 12.97
CA GLN A 261 18.23 -13.82 12.16
C GLN A 261 17.27 -12.87 11.47
N TYR A 262 17.69 -11.62 11.32
CA TYR A 262 17.01 -10.69 10.43
C TYR A 262 17.43 -10.96 9.00
N ILE A 263 16.45 -11.19 8.15
CA ILE A 263 16.66 -11.42 6.73
C ILE A 263 16.05 -10.27 5.96
N GLU A 264 16.79 -9.80 4.96
CA GLU A 264 16.37 -8.68 4.15
C GLU A 264 16.07 -9.12 2.72
N TRP A 265 14.97 -8.60 2.17
CA TRP A 265 14.63 -8.70 0.76
C TRP A 265 14.42 -7.29 0.21
N ILE A 266 14.73 -7.11 -1.06
CA ILE A 266 14.58 -5.83 -1.74
C ILE A 266 13.41 -5.96 -2.71
N GLY A 267 12.48 -5.02 -2.61
CA GLY A 267 11.37 -4.85 -3.54
C GLY A 267 11.23 -3.42 -4.00
N ARG A 268 10.18 -3.18 -4.78
CA ARG A 268 9.86 -1.82 -5.27
C ARG A 268 8.36 -1.61 -5.26
N ILE A 269 7.93 -0.39 -4.98
CA ILE A 269 6.54 0.00 -5.13
C ILE A 269 6.23 0.09 -6.62
N THR A 270 5.26 -0.70 -7.07
CA THR A 270 4.83 -0.69 -8.47
C THR A 270 3.59 0.16 -8.70
N ARG A 271 2.74 0.31 -7.69
CA ARG A 271 1.53 1.13 -7.76
C ARG A 271 1.02 1.52 -6.38
N THR A 272 0.14 2.54 -6.34
CA THR A 272 -0.69 2.86 -5.17
C THR A 272 -2.16 2.61 -5.51
N SER A 273 -2.99 2.39 -4.47
CA SER A 273 -4.45 2.32 -4.69
C SER A 273 -4.98 3.68 -5.18
N GLY A 274 -5.95 3.63 -6.08
CA GLY A 274 -6.67 4.83 -6.55
C GLY A 274 -7.76 5.31 -5.58
N SER A 275 -7.88 4.68 -4.40
CA SER A 275 -8.89 4.99 -3.40
C SER A 275 -8.32 4.89 -2.00
N ILE A 276 -8.90 5.67 -1.09
CA ILE A 276 -8.63 5.61 0.35
C ILE A 276 -9.60 4.61 0.97
N ASP A 277 -9.11 3.70 1.80
CA ASP A 277 -9.95 2.81 2.57
C ASP A 277 -10.80 3.62 3.57
N SER A 278 -12.12 3.50 3.46
CA SER A 278 -13.06 4.32 4.22
C SER A 278 -13.08 4.00 5.73
N GLN A 279 -12.66 2.81 6.13
CA GLN A 279 -12.64 2.38 7.52
C GLN A 279 -11.34 2.77 8.22
N THR A 280 -10.21 2.53 7.56
CA THR A 280 -8.88 2.77 8.12
C THR A 280 -8.31 4.14 7.76
N ARG A 281 -8.84 4.80 6.73
CA ARG A 281 -8.33 6.05 6.12
C ARG A 281 -6.90 5.92 5.57
N LEU A 282 -6.49 4.70 5.25
CA LEU A 282 -5.17 4.41 4.69
C LEU A 282 -5.26 4.21 3.18
N VAL A 283 -4.15 4.48 2.52
CA VAL A 283 -3.90 4.19 1.10
C VAL A 283 -2.94 3.01 1.04
N TYR A 284 -3.20 2.04 0.18
CA TYR A 284 -2.28 0.92 0.02
C TYR A 284 -1.28 1.20 -1.10
N ALA A 285 0.00 1.20 -0.77
CA ALA A 285 1.08 1.05 -1.75
C ALA A 285 1.37 -0.44 -1.95
N TYR A 286 1.49 -0.85 -3.19
CA TYR A 286 1.75 -2.24 -3.54
C TYR A 286 3.20 -2.39 -3.97
N ALA A 287 3.97 -3.10 -3.17
CA ALA A 287 5.36 -3.42 -3.49
C ALA A 287 5.48 -4.84 -4.02
N GLU A 288 6.34 -5.05 -5.02
CA GLU A 288 6.65 -6.35 -5.57
C GLU A 288 8.08 -6.75 -5.24
N VAL A 289 8.28 -8.04 -4.96
CA VAL A 289 9.61 -8.67 -4.83
C VAL A 289 9.71 -9.75 -5.89
N MET A 290 10.72 -9.64 -6.74
CA MET A 290 11.00 -10.62 -7.80
C MET A 290 11.78 -11.80 -7.24
N ASN A 291 11.47 -13.01 -7.75
CA ASN A 291 12.14 -14.26 -7.38
C ASN A 291 12.29 -14.46 -5.86
N PRO A 292 11.18 -14.36 -5.09
CA PRO A 292 11.22 -14.36 -3.63
C PRO A 292 11.73 -15.69 -3.04
N TYR A 293 11.73 -16.76 -3.83
CA TYR A 293 12.14 -18.10 -3.42
C TYR A 293 13.62 -18.42 -3.75
N ASP A 294 14.36 -17.52 -4.41
CA ASP A 294 15.78 -17.74 -4.74
C ASP A 294 16.70 -17.63 -3.51
N LYS A 295 16.27 -16.92 -2.47
CA LYS A 295 17.01 -16.81 -1.21
C LYS A 295 16.68 -17.95 -0.25
N ASN A 296 17.63 -18.25 0.63
CA ASN A 296 17.41 -19.20 1.72
C ASN A 296 17.61 -18.50 3.09
N PRO A 297 16.58 -18.33 3.92
CA PRO A 297 15.19 -18.74 3.69
C PRO A 297 14.47 -17.87 2.65
N PRO A 298 13.45 -18.44 1.96
CA PRO A 298 12.65 -17.70 0.97
C PRO A 298 11.71 -16.70 1.64
N LEU A 299 11.29 -15.71 0.88
CA LEU A 299 10.18 -14.84 1.27
C LEU A 299 8.84 -15.53 0.96
N ALA A 300 8.44 -16.40 1.85
CA ALA A 300 7.25 -17.23 1.67
C ALA A 300 5.95 -16.44 1.78
N ILE A 301 4.93 -16.84 1.03
CA ILE A 301 3.56 -16.30 1.13
C ILE A 301 3.04 -16.49 2.55
N GLY A 302 2.34 -15.47 3.09
CA GLY A 302 1.84 -15.44 4.47
C GLY A 302 2.87 -14.95 5.49
N THR A 303 4.12 -14.68 5.09
CA THR A 303 5.11 -14.05 5.97
C THR A 303 4.72 -12.60 6.24
N TYR A 304 4.78 -12.18 7.50
CA TYR A 304 4.63 -10.77 7.88
C TYR A 304 6.02 -10.11 7.89
N VAL A 305 6.13 -8.96 7.24
CA VAL A 305 7.41 -8.26 7.05
C VAL A 305 7.31 -6.79 7.45
N ASP A 306 8.36 -6.29 8.08
CA ASP A 306 8.57 -4.86 8.23
C ASP A 306 9.14 -4.31 6.93
N ALA A 307 8.69 -3.13 6.52
CA ALA A 307 9.06 -2.48 5.28
C ALA A 307 9.59 -1.07 5.54
N GLU A 308 10.81 -0.81 5.10
CA GLU A 308 11.41 0.52 5.05
C GLU A 308 11.40 1.00 3.59
N ILE A 309 10.64 2.06 3.31
CA ILE A 309 10.47 2.64 1.97
C ILE A 309 11.36 3.86 1.84
N GLU A 310 12.21 3.91 0.82
CA GLU A 310 13.01 5.08 0.48
C GLU A 310 12.11 6.13 -0.20
N GLY A 311 12.02 7.32 0.40
CA GLY A 311 11.19 8.43 -0.07
C GLY A 311 11.98 9.55 -0.76
N ASN A 312 11.42 10.77 -0.72
CA ASN A 312 12.01 11.94 -1.36
C ASN A 312 13.36 12.32 -0.75
N PHE A 313 14.28 12.75 -1.61
CA PHE A 313 15.55 13.34 -1.21
C PHE A 313 15.35 14.83 -0.90
N ILE A 314 15.71 15.25 0.32
CA ILE A 314 15.66 16.63 0.79
C ILE A 314 17.08 17.15 0.90
N SER A 315 17.41 18.15 0.08
CA SER A 315 18.71 18.81 0.15
C SER A 315 18.68 19.95 1.14
N GLY A 316 19.65 19.97 2.06
CA GLY A 316 19.82 21.05 3.04
C GLY A 316 18.73 21.12 4.12
N GLY A 317 18.09 20.02 4.43
CA GLY A 317 17.16 19.92 5.55
C GLY A 317 17.83 20.11 6.91
N PHE A 318 17.10 20.63 7.88
CA PHE A 318 17.58 20.77 9.26
C PHE A 318 16.92 19.73 10.15
N ILE A 319 17.73 19.06 10.96
CA ILE A 319 17.26 18.09 11.96
C ILE A 319 17.21 18.80 13.30
N ILE A 320 16.05 18.75 13.96
CA ILE A 320 15.80 19.29 15.28
C ILE A 320 15.00 18.28 16.11
N SER A 321 15.10 18.37 17.44
CA SER A 321 14.26 17.58 18.33
C SER A 321 12.77 17.94 18.16
N ASN A 322 11.90 16.94 18.19
CA ASN A 322 10.45 17.15 18.18
C ASN A 322 9.97 18.08 19.32
N ALA A 323 10.68 18.12 20.45
CA ALA A 323 10.42 19.04 21.57
C ALA A 323 10.56 20.53 21.19
N ALA A 324 11.28 20.84 20.10
CA ALA A 324 11.45 22.19 19.60
C ALA A 324 10.23 22.73 18.85
N ILE A 325 9.36 21.86 18.35
CA ILE A 325 8.15 22.24 17.60
C ILE A 325 7.13 22.88 18.55
N LYS A 326 6.62 24.04 18.15
CA LYS A 326 5.57 24.77 18.84
C LYS A 326 4.42 25.07 17.86
N ASN A 327 3.18 25.07 18.33
CA ASN A 327 2.01 25.45 17.55
C ASN A 327 1.99 24.82 16.12
N GLU A 328 2.26 23.51 16.02
CA GLU A 328 2.28 22.72 14.80
C GLU A 328 3.42 23.04 13.79
N ASN A 329 3.67 24.32 13.46
CA ASN A 329 4.63 24.71 12.43
C ASN A 329 5.52 25.89 12.85
N GLU A 330 5.76 26.09 14.13
CA GLU A 330 6.56 27.19 14.65
C GLU A 330 7.72 26.64 15.49
N ILE A 331 8.84 27.34 15.43
CA ILE A 331 9.97 27.15 16.36
C ILE A 331 10.32 28.47 17.02
N TYR A 332 10.84 28.38 18.22
CA TYR A 332 11.32 29.52 18.96
C TYR A 332 12.84 29.57 18.87
N ILE A 333 13.36 30.70 18.42
CA ILE A 333 14.80 30.96 18.26
C ILE A 333 15.18 32.07 19.23
N ILE A 334 16.37 31.96 19.81
CA ILE A 334 16.96 32.97 20.66
C ILE A 334 17.89 33.84 19.79
N ASP A 335 17.65 35.13 19.74
CA ASP A 335 18.50 36.06 18.98
C ASP A 335 19.75 36.49 19.76
N SER A 336 20.61 37.32 19.11
CA SER A 336 21.84 37.86 19.71
C SER A 336 21.63 38.71 20.94
N GLU A 337 20.41 39.24 21.16
CA GLU A 337 20.02 40.04 22.34
C GLU A 337 19.36 39.16 23.43
N SER A 338 19.41 37.85 23.31
CA SER A 338 18.75 36.88 24.19
C SER A 338 17.22 37.03 24.23
N LYS A 339 16.61 37.46 23.12
CA LYS A 339 15.18 37.60 22.96
C LYS A 339 14.61 36.49 22.10
N LEU A 340 13.37 36.06 22.41
CA LEU A 340 12.63 35.08 21.69
C LEU A 340 12.16 35.63 20.34
N LYS A 341 12.46 34.91 19.24
CA LYS A 341 11.89 35.11 17.90
C LYS A 341 11.10 33.88 17.50
N ILE A 342 9.92 34.09 16.93
CA ILE A 342 9.07 33.01 16.40
C ILE A 342 9.33 32.89 14.92
N LYS A 343 9.77 31.72 14.46
CA LYS A 343 9.93 31.42 13.03
C LYS A 343 8.96 30.32 12.62
N LYS A 344 8.34 30.52 11.46
CA LYS A 344 7.55 29.47 10.78
C LYS A 344 8.46 28.54 10.02
N ILE A 345 8.16 27.26 10.08
CA ILE A 345 8.90 26.20 9.44
C ILE A 345 7.95 25.30 8.64
N GLU A 346 8.50 24.54 7.73
CA GLU A 346 7.81 23.45 7.06
C GLU A 346 8.40 22.12 7.55
N ILE A 347 7.54 21.28 8.12
CA ILE A 347 7.92 19.92 8.53
C ILE A 347 7.81 19.04 7.30
N VAL A 348 8.95 18.47 6.87
CA VAL A 348 9.03 17.64 5.68
C VAL A 348 9.19 16.15 5.99
N GLY A 349 9.48 15.80 7.25
CA GLY A 349 9.61 14.41 7.67
C GLY A 349 9.96 14.26 9.15
N THR A 350 10.01 13.02 9.59
CA THR A 350 10.45 12.63 10.93
C THR A 350 11.51 11.53 10.83
N GLU A 351 12.51 11.54 11.70
CA GLU A 351 13.54 10.52 11.80
C GLU A 351 13.70 10.19 13.29
N ASP A 352 13.25 9.02 13.73
CA ASP A 352 13.17 8.60 15.13
C ASP A 352 12.44 9.62 16.03
N GLU A 353 13.14 10.27 16.98
CA GLU A 353 12.61 11.29 17.86
C GLU A 353 12.81 12.73 17.33
N ASP A 354 13.52 12.87 16.21
CA ASP A 354 13.86 14.15 15.61
C ASP A 354 12.92 14.46 14.42
N VAL A 355 12.79 15.74 14.10
CA VAL A 355 11.96 16.25 13.00
C VAL A 355 12.83 16.91 11.95
N ILE A 356 12.55 16.63 10.69
CA ILE A 356 13.22 17.24 9.55
C ILE A 356 12.40 18.43 9.09
N ILE A 357 13.03 19.59 9.07
CA ILE A 357 12.37 20.85 8.74
C ILE A 357 13.08 21.60 7.62
N LEU A 358 12.30 22.39 6.89
CA LEU A 358 12.79 23.41 5.97
C LEU A 358 12.34 24.79 6.47
N GLY A 359 13.19 25.80 6.29
CA GLY A 359 12.89 27.15 6.69
C GLY A 359 14.12 28.07 6.59
N ASP A 360 13.89 29.36 6.88
CA ASP A 360 14.98 30.34 6.95
C ASP A 360 15.72 30.22 8.31
N ILE A 361 16.55 29.18 8.42
CA ILE A 361 17.26 28.76 9.63
C ILE A 361 18.75 28.61 9.29
N SER A 362 19.59 28.87 10.29
CA SER A 362 21.03 28.68 10.23
C SER A 362 21.49 27.63 11.25
N GLU A 363 22.58 26.91 10.97
CA GLU A 363 23.20 25.97 11.92
C GLU A 363 23.65 26.64 13.23
N ASN A 364 23.80 27.97 13.23
CA ASN A 364 24.17 28.73 14.43
C ASN A 364 22.95 29.20 15.24
N ASP A 365 21.73 29.03 14.72
CA ASP A 365 20.53 29.46 15.45
C ASP A 365 20.36 28.62 16.72
N MET A 366 19.99 29.27 17.81
CA MET A 366 19.69 28.63 19.11
C MET A 366 18.18 28.34 19.18
N ILE A 367 17.80 27.07 18.88
CA ILE A 367 16.39 26.65 18.89
C ILE A 367 15.99 26.18 20.27
N VAL A 368 14.91 26.74 20.83
CA VAL A 368 14.40 26.42 22.16
C VAL A 368 13.70 25.08 22.18
N VAL A 369 14.20 24.14 22.99
CA VAL A 369 13.61 22.81 23.17
C VAL A 369 12.76 22.66 24.43
N SER A 370 12.97 23.52 25.44
CA SER A 370 12.18 23.49 26.67
C SER A 370 10.75 23.96 26.45
N THR A 371 9.83 23.45 27.28
CA THR A 371 8.44 23.87 27.27
C THR A 371 8.31 25.30 27.85
N LEU A 372 7.75 26.20 27.06
CA LEU A 372 7.35 27.52 27.52
C LEU A 372 5.81 27.60 27.56
N ASN A 373 5.24 27.90 28.71
CA ASN A 373 3.77 27.97 28.85
C ASN A 373 3.16 29.12 28.00
N THR A 374 3.89 30.21 27.84
CA THR A 374 3.51 31.36 27.02
C THR A 374 4.79 31.98 26.45
N GLY A 375 5.12 31.70 25.20
CA GLY A 375 6.18 32.37 24.45
C GLY A 375 5.58 33.49 23.60
N TYR A 376 6.16 34.70 23.64
CA TYR A 376 5.79 35.80 22.77
C TYR A 376 7.04 36.47 22.19
N GLU A 377 6.87 37.09 21.05
CA GLU A 377 7.94 37.78 20.32
C GLU A 377 8.61 38.83 21.19
N GLY A 378 9.95 38.78 21.29
CA GLY A 378 10.74 39.72 22.12
C GLY A 378 10.85 39.38 23.60
N MET A 379 10.34 38.24 24.07
CA MET A 379 10.49 37.75 25.45
C MET A 379 11.96 37.54 25.80
N GLU A 380 12.43 38.10 26.93
CA GLU A 380 13.80 37.91 27.42
C GLU A 380 13.99 36.51 27.98
N LEU A 381 15.04 35.82 27.51
CA LEU A 381 15.37 34.45 27.86
C LEU A 381 16.80 34.36 28.40
N THR A 382 17.04 33.32 29.23
CA THR A 382 18.39 32.92 29.65
C THR A 382 18.72 31.58 28.97
N PRO A 383 19.57 31.58 27.93
CA PRO A 383 19.89 30.37 27.18
C PRO A 383 20.78 29.44 27.97
N MET A 384 20.41 28.16 27.99
CA MET A 384 21.21 27.05 28.53
C MET A 384 21.35 25.99 27.46
N LYS A 385 22.56 25.60 27.10
CA LYS A 385 22.78 24.60 26.07
C LYS A 385 22.36 23.23 26.58
N LEU A 386 21.52 22.52 25.80
CA LEU A 386 21.20 21.11 26.06
C LEU A 386 22.37 20.24 25.62
N GLU A 387 23.08 19.62 26.57
CA GLU A 387 24.04 18.57 26.25
C GLU A 387 23.26 17.27 26.04
N LYS A 388 23.05 16.84 24.79
CA LYS A 388 22.59 15.47 24.49
C LYS A 388 23.65 14.52 25.06
N ARG A 389 23.31 13.66 26.01
CA ARG A 389 24.13 12.50 26.35
C ARG A 389 24.27 11.67 25.07
N GLU A 390 25.50 11.52 24.60
CA GLU A 390 25.81 10.48 23.63
C GLU A 390 25.63 9.16 24.36
N ASP A 391 24.52 8.50 24.14
CA ASP A 391 24.32 7.12 24.61
C ASP A 391 25.30 6.24 23.82
N PHE A 392 26.20 5.59 24.59
CA PHE A 392 27.19 4.63 24.14
C PHE A 392 26.53 3.34 23.62
#